data_da1f9efa29ef577a76d413f8c62ec405
#
_entry.id   da1f9efa29ef577a76d413f8c62ec405
#
_cell.length_a   1.000
_cell.length_b   1.000
_cell.length_c   1.000
_cell.angle_alpha   90.00
_cell.angle_beta   90.00
_cell.angle_gamma   90.00
#
_symmetry.space_group_name_H-M   'P 1'
#
loop_
_entity.id
_entity.type
_entity.pdbx_description
1 polymer ?
#
loop_
_entity_poly.entity_id
_entity_poly.type
_entity_poly.pdbx_seq_one_letter_code
_entity_poly.pdbx_strand_id
1 'polypeptide(L)'
;MDLKSKIRNIPDFPKEGILFRDITTLLKDGEAYKELIDIIADSLRGMDIDVVVGPEARGFVIGSAVAYAIGAGLVLARKPGKLPAETISFEYGLEYGSDVLEIHKDSIWEGCRIAIVDDLLATGGTAMATIKLCENAGGKVVAARFAIELTDLNGREALKGYNVECAMAF
;
A
#
# COMPACT_ATOMS: atom_id res chain seq x y z
N MET A 1 -2.92 21.94 -2.14
CA MET A 1 -1.72 21.96 -3.05
C MET A 1 -1.97 21.02 -4.23
N ASP A 2 -1.42 21.28 -5.41
CA ASP A 2 -1.46 20.30 -6.51
C ASP A 2 -0.34 19.25 -6.33
N LEU A 3 -0.68 18.14 -5.67
CA LEU A 3 0.27 17.05 -5.41
C LEU A 3 0.76 16.36 -6.69
N LYS A 4 -0.06 16.35 -7.77
CA LYS A 4 0.36 15.74 -9.05
C LYS A 4 1.56 16.46 -9.65
N SER A 5 1.62 17.78 -9.51
CA SER A 5 2.75 18.57 -10.01
C SER A 5 4.07 18.27 -9.29
N LYS A 6 4.00 17.63 -8.13
CA LYS A 6 5.18 17.22 -7.36
C LYS A 6 5.74 15.85 -7.75
N ILE A 7 5.04 15.11 -8.60
CA ILE A 7 5.48 13.78 -9.09
C ILE A 7 6.38 13.98 -10.32
N ARG A 8 7.55 13.35 -10.31
CA ARG A 8 8.47 13.37 -11.45
C ARG A 8 8.11 12.24 -12.41
N ASN A 9 7.99 12.58 -13.69
CA ASN A 9 7.79 11.63 -14.75
C ASN A 9 9.13 11.20 -15.35
N ILE A 10 9.41 9.91 -15.38
CA ILE A 10 10.61 9.33 -15.94
C ILE A 10 10.20 8.44 -17.11
N PRO A 11 10.39 8.89 -18.37
CA PRO A 11 10.08 8.06 -19.52
C PRO A 11 11.06 6.89 -19.62
N ASP A 12 10.58 5.78 -20.19
CA ASP A 12 11.38 4.60 -20.49
C ASP A 12 12.10 4.01 -19.28
N PHE A 13 11.43 3.96 -18.13
CA PHE A 13 11.94 3.35 -16.90
C PHE A 13 10.88 2.40 -16.29
N PRO A 14 11.25 1.18 -15.86
CA PRO A 14 12.59 0.53 -15.96
C PRO A 14 12.94 0.04 -17.37
N LYS A 15 12.02 0.16 -18.31
CA LYS A 15 12.23 -0.24 -19.73
C LYS A 15 11.46 0.68 -20.67
N GLU A 16 11.84 0.63 -21.96
CA GLU A 16 11.19 1.40 -23.03
C GLU A 16 9.67 1.24 -23.03
N GLY A 17 8.96 2.34 -23.24
CA GLY A 17 7.50 2.42 -23.28
C GLY A 17 6.81 2.58 -21.92
N ILE A 18 7.55 2.52 -20.81
CA ILE A 18 6.99 2.72 -19.47
C ILE A 18 7.28 4.13 -18.99
N LEU A 19 6.22 4.86 -18.65
CA LEU A 19 6.31 6.15 -17.95
C LEU A 19 6.24 5.94 -16.45
N PHE A 20 7.39 6.00 -15.78
CA PHE A 20 7.48 5.82 -14.34
C PHE A 20 7.08 7.08 -13.59
N ARG A 21 6.22 6.94 -12.59
CA ARG A 21 5.80 8.02 -11.69
C ARG A 21 6.65 7.97 -10.42
N ASP A 22 7.63 8.84 -10.35
CA ASP A 22 8.57 8.90 -9.23
C ASP A 22 8.02 9.79 -8.11
N ILE A 23 7.61 9.17 -7.02
CA ILE A 23 7.07 9.85 -5.83
C ILE A 23 8.16 10.52 -4.98
N THR A 24 9.43 10.19 -5.18
CA THR A 24 10.51 10.69 -4.31
C THR A 24 10.63 12.20 -4.31
N THR A 25 10.27 12.86 -5.41
CA THR A 25 10.24 14.32 -5.50
C THR A 25 9.14 14.95 -4.64
N LEU A 26 8.01 14.26 -4.46
CA LEU A 26 6.98 14.66 -3.51
C LEU A 26 7.44 14.41 -2.07
N LEU A 27 8.01 13.24 -1.79
CA LEU A 27 8.44 12.86 -0.44
C LEU A 27 9.50 13.78 0.16
N LYS A 28 10.38 14.35 -0.69
CA LYS A 28 11.42 15.30 -0.24
C LYS A 28 10.88 16.72 0.06
N ASP A 29 9.67 17.03 -0.41
CA ASP A 29 8.99 18.29 -0.14
C ASP A 29 8.11 18.10 1.11
N GLY A 30 8.57 18.67 2.24
CA GLY A 30 7.92 18.41 3.54
C GLY A 30 6.47 18.85 3.61
N GLU A 31 6.08 19.92 2.91
CA GLU A 31 4.68 20.38 2.85
C GLU A 31 3.82 19.43 2.02
N ALA A 32 4.32 19.03 0.84
CA ALA A 32 3.61 18.08 -0.02
C ALA A 32 3.48 16.70 0.62
N TYR A 33 4.55 16.23 1.26
CA TYR A 33 4.52 14.95 1.99
C TYR A 33 3.51 14.99 3.14
N LYS A 34 3.52 16.06 3.93
CA LYS A 34 2.54 16.23 5.01
C LYS A 34 1.11 16.22 4.47
N GLU A 35 0.82 16.98 3.41
CA GLU A 35 -0.51 17.04 2.81
C GLU A 35 -0.97 15.67 2.28
N LEU A 36 -0.06 14.91 1.64
CA LEU A 36 -0.36 13.54 1.19
C LEU A 36 -0.74 12.63 2.37
N ILE A 37 0.05 12.66 3.44
CA ILE A 37 -0.23 11.83 4.62
C ILE A 37 -1.54 12.25 5.29
N ASP A 38 -1.80 13.54 5.42
CA ASP A 38 -3.04 14.06 6.01
C ASP A 38 -4.27 13.61 5.19
N ILE A 39 -4.22 13.67 3.87
CA ILE A 39 -5.31 13.21 2.98
C ILE A 39 -5.61 11.72 3.24
N ILE A 40 -4.58 10.88 3.26
CA ILE A 40 -4.75 9.44 3.47
C ILE A 40 -5.24 9.16 4.89
N ALA A 41 -4.63 9.78 5.89
CA ALA A 41 -5.01 9.61 7.29
C ALA A 41 -6.45 10.05 7.56
N ASP A 42 -6.87 11.19 7.03
CA ASP A 42 -8.23 11.71 7.20
C ASP A 42 -9.28 10.79 6.58
N SER A 43 -8.96 10.14 5.46
CA SER A 43 -9.85 9.15 4.84
C SER A 43 -10.06 7.87 5.67
N LEU A 44 -9.19 7.63 6.66
CA LEU A 44 -9.24 6.47 7.57
C LEU A 44 -9.81 6.80 8.94
N ARG A 45 -9.97 8.09 9.27
CA ARG A 45 -10.51 8.50 10.58
C ARG A 45 -11.92 7.98 10.79
N GLY A 46 -12.18 7.47 11.99
CA GLY A 46 -13.49 6.90 12.35
C GLY A 46 -13.73 5.49 11.84
N MET A 47 -12.72 4.86 11.20
CA MET A 47 -12.82 3.46 10.77
C MET A 47 -12.30 2.47 11.82
N ASP A 48 -11.84 2.94 12.97
CA ASP A 48 -11.30 2.12 14.06
C ASP A 48 -10.21 1.16 13.58
N ILE A 49 -9.19 1.70 12.90
CA ILE A 49 -8.07 0.93 12.38
C ILE A 49 -7.13 0.54 13.53
N ASP A 50 -6.91 -0.76 13.71
CA ASP A 50 -5.96 -1.30 14.68
C ASP A 50 -4.52 -1.24 14.15
N VAL A 51 -4.34 -1.68 12.89
CA VAL A 51 -3.03 -1.68 12.24
C VAL A 51 -3.11 -1.23 10.79
N VAL A 52 -2.06 -0.56 10.36
CA VAL A 52 -1.77 -0.30 8.95
C VAL A 52 -0.79 -1.37 8.48
N VAL A 53 -1.06 -2.00 7.34
CA VAL A 53 -0.14 -2.94 6.70
C VAL A 53 0.42 -2.30 5.44
N GLY A 54 1.74 -2.19 5.38
CA GLY A 54 2.46 -1.65 4.23
C GLY A 54 3.34 -2.71 3.56
N PRO A 55 3.21 -2.93 2.24
CA PRO A 55 4.11 -3.82 1.52
C PRO A 55 5.45 -3.15 1.21
N GLU A 56 6.56 -3.94 1.23
CA GLU A 56 7.88 -3.40 0.90
C GLU A 56 7.95 -2.90 -0.55
N ALA A 57 8.73 -1.88 -0.78
CA ALA A 57 9.46 -1.08 0.20
C ALA A 57 8.82 0.29 0.41
N ARG A 58 8.27 0.91 -0.64
CA ARG A 58 7.71 2.27 -0.58
C ARG A 58 6.43 2.36 0.24
N GLY A 59 5.68 1.26 0.35
CA GLY A 59 4.54 1.15 1.26
C GLY A 59 4.92 1.38 2.73
N PHE A 60 6.16 1.09 3.13
CA PHE A 60 6.63 1.38 4.48
C PHE A 60 6.70 2.89 4.75
N VAL A 61 7.14 3.66 3.75
CA VAL A 61 7.29 5.12 3.88
C VAL A 61 5.95 5.79 4.10
N ILE A 62 4.96 5.45 3.28
CA ILE A 62 3.61 6.03 3.41
C ILE A 62 2.87 5.40 4.60
N GLY A 63 2.92 4.07 4.72
CA GLY A 63 2.21 3.33 5.76
C GLY A 63 2.62 3.70 7.17
N SER A 64 3.92 3.90 7.43
CA SER A 64 4.41 4.30 8.76
C SER A 64 3.93 5.69 9.16
N ALA A 65 3.95 6.64 8.25
CA ALA A 65 3.49 8.00 8.52
C ALA A 65 1.97 8.04 8.76
N VAL A 66 1.20 7.29 7.96
CA VAL A 66 -0.26 7.17 8.12
C VAL A 66 -0.60 6.49 9.45
N ALA A 67 0.05 5.36 9.78
CA ALA A 67 -0.16 4.65 11.04
C ALA A 67 0.07 5.58 12.24
N TYR A 68 1.17 6.32 12.23
CA TYR A 68 1.47 7.32 13.25
C TYR A 68 0.38 8.40 13.34
N ALA A 69 -0.04 8.94 12.20
CA ALA A 69 -1.03 10.03 12.15
C ALA A 69 -2.41 9.63 12.68
N ILE A 70 -2.82 8.36 12.53
CA ILE A 70 -4.12 7.86 13.02
C ILE A 70 -4.02 7.14 14.38
N GLY A 71 -2.81 6.96 14.93
CA GLY A 71 -2.59 6.26 16.19
C GLY A 71 -2.75 4.73 16.08
N ALA A 72 -2.55 4.15 14.91
CA ALA A 72 -2.60 2.70 14.67
C ALA A 72 -1.21 2.06 14.75
N GLY A 73 -1.17 0.72 14.90
CA GLY A 73 0.06 -0.04 14.73
C GLY A 73 0.50 -0.13 13.27
N LEU A 74 1.75 -0.57 13.05
CA LEU A 74 2.31 -0.82 11.72
C LEU A 74 2.74 -2.28 11.60
N VAL A 75 2.32 -2.93 10.52
CA VAL A 75 2.74 -4.28 10.16
C VAL A 75 3.42 -4.24 8.78
N LEU A 76 4.58 -4.89 8.69
CA LEU A 76 5.36 -4.92 7.47
C LEU A 76 5.05 -6.19 6.68
N ALA A 77 4.59 -6.05 5.45
CA ALA A 77 4.48 -7.15 4.49
C ALA A 77 5.74 -7.16 3.63
N ARG A 78 6.46 -8.29 3.62
CA ARG A 78 7.79 -8.36 3.02
C ARG A 78 7.95 -9.57 2.10
N LYS A 79 8.96 -9.52 1.26
CA LYS A 79 9.41 -10.66 0.46
C LYS A 79 9.95 -11.77 1.38
N PRO A 80 9.93 -13.05 0.93
CA PRO A 80 10.39 -14.18 1.73
C PRO A 80 11.81 -14.00 2.29
N GLY A 81 12.01 -14.45 3.53
CA GLY A 81 13.29 -14.44 4.20
C GLY A 81 13.74 -13.11 4.79
N LYS A 82 12.88 -12.07 4.75
CA LYS A 82 13.20 -10.73 5.29
C LYS A 82 12.75 -10.55 6.74
N LEU A 83 11.79 -11.32 7.20
CA LEU A 83 11.25 -11.24 8.56
C LEU A 83 11.89 -12.32 9.45
N PRO A 84 12.39 -11.94 10.66
CA PRO A 84 13.20 -12.85 11.47
C PRO A 84 12.42 -13.85 12.33
N ALA A 85 11.14 -13.59 12.65
CA ALA A 85 10.29 -14.47 13.43
C ALA A 85 9.42 -15.37 12.53
N GLU A 86 8.57 -16.19 13.12
CA GLU A 86 7.65 -17.06 12.38
C GLU A 86 6.71 -16.23 11.50
N THR A 87 6.60 -16.62 10.23
CA THR A 87 5.80 -15.92 9.23
C THR A 87 4.65 -16.77 8.72
N ILE A 88 3.65 -16.11 8.19
CA ILE A 88 2.69 -16.67 7.24
C ILE A 88 2.91 -16.00 5.89
N SER A 89 2.62 -16.73 4.82
CA SER A 89 2.89 -16.29 3.46
C SER A 89 1.66 -16.42 2.56
N PHE A 90 1.64 -15.63 1.51
CA PHE A 90 0.67 -15.73 0.42
C PHE A 90 1.41 -15.62 -0.91
N GLU A 91 1.23 -16.62 -1.76
CA GLU A 91 1.76 -16.64 -3.13
C GLU A 91 0.71 -16.09 -4.08
N TYR A 92 1.13 -15.20 -4.97
CA TYR A 92 0.27 -14.64 -6.00
C TYR A 92 0.91 -14.72 -7.38
N GLY A 93 0.06 -15.00 -8.38
CA GLY A 93 0.50 -15.14 -9.76
C GLY A 93 0.86 -13.80 -10.39
N LEU A 94 1.93 -13.82 -11.18
CA LEU A 94 2.32 -12.77 -12.10
C LEU A 94 2.14 -13.29 -13.54
N GLU A 95 2.17 -12.41 -14.55
CA GLU A 95 2.13 -12.80 -15.96
C GLU A 95 3.25 -13.79 -16.29
N TYR A 96 4.44 -13.63 -15.70
CA TYR A 96 5.61 -14.48 -15.86
C TYR A 96 6.11 -15.00 -14.52
N GLY A 97 5.40 -15.97 -13.90
CA GLY A 97 5.80 -16.57 -12.64
C GLY A 97 4.88 -16.23 -11.48
N SER A 98 5.43 -16.28 -10.28
CA SER A 98 4.71 -15.93 -9.04
C SER A 98 5.59 -15.10 -8.13
N ASP A 99 4.95 -14.42 -7.20
CA ASP A 99 5.63 -13.70 -6.12
C ASP A 99 4.99 -14.06 -4.79
N VAL A 100 5.72 -13.86 -3.70
CA VAL A 100 5.29 -14.22 -2.35
C VAL A 100 5.46 -13.03 -1.44
N LEU A 101 4.45 -12.79 -0.58
CA LEU A 101 4.54 -11.86 0.54
C LEU A 101 4.39 -12.60 1.86
N GLU A 102 5.04 -12.10 2.88
CA GLU A 102 5.01 -12.61 4.24
C GLU A 102 4.70 -11.50 5.24
N ILE A 103 4.00 -11.86 6.32
CA ILE A 103 3.90 -11.08 7.55
C ILE A 103 4.29 -11.98 8.72
N HIS A 104 4.69 -11.40 9.85
CA HIS A 104 4.85 -12.16 11.07
C HIS A 104 3.52 -12.79 11.50
N LYS A 105 3.54 -14.04 11.89
CA LYS A 105 2.37 -14.82 12.29
C LYS A 105 1.62 -14.19 13.47
N ASP A 106 2.33 -13.53 14.37
CA ASP A 106 1.80 -12.89 15.56
C ASP A 106 1.38 -11.42 15.37
N SER A 107 1.50 -10.88 14.14
CA SER A 107 1.24 -9.46 13.88
C SER A 107 -0.23 -9.12 13.70
N ILE A 108 -1.07 -10.10 13.35
CA ILE A 108 -2.51 -9.95 13.13
C ILE A 108 -3.26 -10.93 14.03
N TRP A 109 -4.35 -10.48 14.65
CA TRP A 109 -5.23 -11.29 15.47
C TRP A 109 -6.64 -11.38 14.86
N GLU A 110 -7.44 -12.29 15.35
CA GLU A 110 -8.82 -12.48 14.88
C GLU A 110 -9.65 -11.21 15.08
N GLY A 111 -10.23 -10.72 13.98
CA GLY A 111 -11.02 -9.48 13.97
C GLY A 111 -10.21 -8.18 13.95
N CYS A 112 -8.87 -8.25 13.92
CA CYS A 112 -8.00 -7.08 13.77
C CYS A 112 -8.44 -6.22 12.56
N ARG A 113 -8.71 -4.95 12.78
CA ARG A 113 -9.17 -4.02 11.74
C ARG A 113 -7.97 -3.39 11.03
N ILE A 114 -7.89 -3.63 9.72
CA ILE A 114 -6.69 -3.37 8.93
C ILE A 114 -6.97 -2.37 7.82
N ALA A 115 -6.08 -1.39 7.68
CA ALA A 115 -5.94 -0.61 6.45
C ALA A 115 -4.66 -1.02 5.72
N ILE A 116 -4.78 -1.37 4.43
CA ILE A 116 -3.63 -1.52 3.55
C ILE A 116 -3.24 -0.14 3.05
N VAL A 117 -1.96 0.21 3.14
CA VAL A 117 -1.45 1.50 2.65
C VAL A 117 -0.18 1.28 1.82
N ASP A 118 -0.21 1.76 0.58
CA ASP A 118 0.92 1.66 -0.34
C ASP A 118 1.11 2.96 -1.14
N ASP A 119 2.23 3.09 -1.82
CA ASP A 119 2.51 4.25 -2.67
C ASP A 119 1.75 4.21 -4.01
N LEU A 120 1.56 3.02 -4.57
CA LEU A 120 1.06 2.88 -5.94
C LEU A 120 0.03 1.76 -6.09
N LEU A 121 -1.11 2.09 -6.67
CA LEU A 121 -2.05 1.11 -7.22
C LEU A 121 -1.82 1.01 -8.73
N ALA A 122 -1.17 -0.06 -9.18
CA ALA A 122 -0.96 -0.38 -10.58
C ALA A 122 -2.00 -1.42 -11.05
N THR A 123 -1.63 -2.67 -11.18
CA THR A 123 -2.55 -3.75 -11.56
C THR A 123 -3.40 -4.30 -10.40
N GLY A 124 -3.02 -3.97 -9.17
CA GLY A 124 -3.72 -4.43 -7.96
C GLY A 124 -3.22 -5.77 -7.40
N GLY A 125 -2.26 -6.41 -8.05
CA GLY A 125 -1.77 -7.73 -7.65
C GLY A 125 -1.15 -7.74 -6.26
N THR A 126 -0.21 -6.83 -5.99
CA THR A 126 0.43 -6.69 -4.67
C THR A 126 -0.58 -6.33 -3.58
N ALA A 127 -1.50 -5.41 -3.87
CA ALA A 127 -2.53 -5.01 -2.93
C ALA A 127 -3.46 -6.17 -2.59
N MET A 128 -3.94 -6.93 -3.59
CA MET A 128 -4.80 -8.09 -3.37
C MET A 128 -4.06 -9.19 -2.59
N ALA A 129 -2.80 -9.44 -2.90
CA ALA A 129 -1.98 -10.41 -2.16
C ALA A 129 -1.84 -10.00 -0.69
N THR A 130 -1.59 -8.71 -0.42
CA THR A 130 -1.49 -8.17 0.94
C THR A 130 -2.83 -8.32 1.69
N ILE A 131 -3.94 -8.02 1.02
CA ILE A 131 -5.29 -8.21 1.58
C ILE A 131 -5.52 -9.67 1.95
N LYS A 132 -5.28 -10.60 1.04
CA LYS A 132 -5.49 -12.05 1.28
C LYS A 132 -4.60 -12.59 2.39
N LEU A 133 -3.37 -12.13 2.45
CA LEU A 133 -2.45 -12.48 3.53
C LEU A 133 -3.00 -12.07 4.90
N CYS A 134 -3.52 -10.84 5.02
CA CYS A 134 -4.12 -10.32 6.24
C CYS A 134 -5.41 -11.06 6.62
N GLU A 135 -6.26 -11.33 5.64
CA GLU A 135 -7.52 -12.08 5.87
C GLU A 135 -7.23 -13.52 6.30
N ASN A 136 -6.24 -14.18 5.69
CA ASN A 136 -5.81 -15.53 6.08
C ASN A 136 -5.23 -15.57 7.51
N ALA A 137 -4.73 -14.45 8.00
CA ALA A 137 -4.26 -14.30 9.39
C ALA A 137 -5.41 -14.06 10.41
N GLY A 138 -6.65 -13.93 9.95
CA GLY A 138 -7.82 -13.65 10.78
C GLY A 138 -8.20 -12.17 10.85
N GLY A 139 -7.50 -11.31 10.14
CA GLY A 139 -7.78 -9.87 10.10
C GLY A 139 -8.98 -9.52 9.22
N LYS A 140 -9.50 -8.33 9.44
CA LYS A 140 -10.55 -7.72 8.62
C LYS A 140 -9.98 -6.50 7.91
N VAL A 141 -9.78 -6.60 6.59
CA VAL A 141 -9.34 -5.45 5.78
C VAL A 141 -10.53 -4.54 5.52
N VAL A 142 -10.53 -3.36 6.13
CA VAL A 142 -11.63 -2.39 6.05
C VAL A 142 -11.38 -1.28 5.06
N ALA A 143 -10.13 -1.06 4.65
CA ALA A 143 -9.76 -0.04 3.67
C ALA A 143 -8.44 -0.39 2.98
N ALA A 144 -8.28 0.10 1.74
CA ALA A 144 -7.02 0.13 1.02
C ALA A 144 -6.79 1.55 0.49
N ARG A 145 -5.63 2.11 0.76
CA ARG A 145 -5.28 3.50 0.45
C ARG A 145 -3.96 3.57 -0.29
N PHE A 146 -3.92 4.41 -1.31
CA PHE A 146 -2.74 4.57 -2.16
C PHE A 146 -2.44 6.04 -2.38
N ALA A 147 -1.16 6.39 -2.49
CA ALA A 147 -0.78 7.73 -2.88
C ALA A 147 -1.12 8.00 -4.35
N ILE A 148 -0.82 7.04 -5.22
CA ILE A 148 -0.98 7.15 -6.68
C ILE A 148 -1.79 5.97 -7.23
N GLU A 149 -2.73 6.25 -8.13
CA GLU A 149 -3.39 5.27 -8.98
C GLU A 149 -2.99 5.46 -10.43
N LEU A 150 -2.60 4.36 -11.10
CA LEU A 150 -2.43 4.30 -12.55
C LEU A 150 -3.72 3.77 -13.17
N THR A 151 -4.61 4.67 -13.59
CA THR A 151 -5.98 4.34 -14.01
C THR A 151 -6.04 3.38 -15.20
N ASP A 152 -5.10 3.50 -16.14
CA ASP A 152 -5.03 2.65 -17.34
C ASP A 152 -4.77 1.16 -17.03
N LEU A 153 -4.26 0.85 -15.84
CA LEU A 153 -3.95 -0.52 -15.42
C LEU A 153 -5.11 -1.21 -14.68
N ASN A 154 -6.22 -0.50 -14.46
CA ASN A 154 -7.46 -1.04 -13.90
C ASN A 154 -7.29 -1.77 -12.55
N GLY A 155 -6.38 -1.33 -11.69
CA GLY A 155 -6.13 -1.96 -10.39
C GLY A 155 -7.35 -2.05 -9.48
N ARG A 156 -8.30 -1.11 -9.61
CA ARG A 156 -9.57 -1.13 -8.86
C ARG A 156 -10.42 -2.36 -9.16
N GLU A 157 -10.38 -2.89 -10.39
CA GLU A 157 -11.11 -4.11 -10.74
C GLU A 157 -10.59 -5.32 -9.97
N ALA A 158 -9.27 -5.41 -9.77
CA ALA A 158 -8.67 -6.45 -8.94
C ALA A 158 -9.09 -6.34 -7.47
N LEU A 159 -9.40 -5.13 -7.00
CA LEU A 159 -9.81 -4.83 -5.62
C LEU A 159 -11.32 -4.66 -5.45
N LYS A 160 -12.11 -5.13 -6.41
CA LYS A 160 -13.58 -5.02 -6.36
C LYS A 160 -14.14 -5.63 -5.08
N GLY A 161 -15.01 -4.87 -4.41
CA GLY A 161 -15.60 -5.26 -3.13
C GLY A 161 -14.86 -4.71 -1.91
N TYR A 162 -13.69 -4.11 -2.09
CA TYR A 162 -12.95 -3.41 -1.03
C TYR A 162 -13.12 -1.89 -1.12
N ASN A 163 -12.98 -1.22 0.02
CA ASN A 163 -13.02 0.23 0.10
C ASN A 163 -11.66 0.81 -0.31
N VAL A 164 -11.56 1.23 -1.58
CA VAL A 164 -10.31 1.72 -2.19
C VAL A 164 -10.39 3.22 -2.44
N GLU A 165 -9.41 3.97 -1.95
CA GLU A 165 -9.21 5.38 -2.29
C GLU A 165 -7.74 5.66 -2.61
N CYS A 166 -7.52 6.62 -3.51
CA CYS A 166 -6.21 7.06 -3.94
C CYS A 166 -6.13 8.59 -3.85
N ALA A 167 -5.01 9.12 -3.36
CA ALA A 167 -4.85 10.57 -3.24
C ALA A 167 -4.68 11.26 -4.61
N MET A 168 -4.06 10.56 -5.55
CA MET A 168 -3.84 11.04 -6.92
C MET A 168 -4.14 9.93 -7.94
N ALA A 169 -4.68 10.31 -9.10
CA ALA A 169 -4.89 9.38 -10.22
C ALA A 169 -4.20 9.92 -11.49
N PHE A 170 -3.54 9.06 -12.24
CA PHE A 170 -2.86 9.37 -13.50
C PHE A 170 -3.38 8.48 -14.62
#